data_4f3ce3cd5d42bf8e68e2d0ef88e0d7d2
#
_entry.id   4f3ce3cd5d42bf8e68e2d0ef88e0d7d2
#
_cell.length_a   1.000
_cell.length_b   1.000
_cell.length_c   1.000
_cell.angle_alpha   90.00
_cell.angle_beta   90.00
_cell.angle_gamma   90.00
#
_symmetry.space_group_name_H-M   'P 1'
#
loop_
_entity.id
_entity.type
_entity.pdbx_description
1 polymer ?
#
loop_
_entity_poly.entity_id
_entity_poly.type
_entity_poly.pdbx_seq_one_letter_code
_entity_poly.pdbx_strand_id
1 'polypeptide(L)'
;GQIDHRRQLMRALESACVDRGVQFQEGVEVLELLSDNQRLQGVRTRDSEGIVSLLHCSYAVLCSGAWSAQLLPELPVFPVKGQMLSLQTPRGALRRVIFGPGTYFVPREDGLVVVGATSERDAGFSEGFTPQGQRALKQGMAALLPDSVNWPPMERWWGFRPCTPDESPLLGESPIEGLWLACGHHRNGVLLAAISAELLAGLVLKTPLPLSEQELLKAFNWKRFQ
;
A
#
# COMPACT_ATOMS: atom_id res chain seq x y z
N GLY A 1 10.81 -15.56 1.02
CA GLY A 1 11.07 -14.80 2.24
C GLY A 1 9.79 -14.28 2.89
N GLN A 2 9.92 -13.78 4.09
CA GLN A 2 8.84 -13.14 4.84
C GLN A 2 9.38 -11.88 5.51
N ILE A 3 8.52 -10.88 5.69
CA ILE A 3 8.85 -9.64 6.35
C ILE A 3 7.71 -9.19 7.25
N ASP A 4 8.03 -8.69 8.44
CA ASP A 4 7.05 -8.05 9.33
C ASP A 4 6.93 -6.57 9.00
N HIS A 5 6.22 -6.27 7.89
CA HIS A 5 6.10 -4.92 7.39
C HIS A 5 5.30 -4.01 8.33
N ARG A 6 4.29 -4.54 9.01
CA ARG A 6 3.39 -3.75 9.88
C ARG A 6 4.06 -3.29 11.19
N ARG A 7 4.82 -4.20 11.84
CA ARG A 7 5.35 -3.94 13.17
C ARG A 7 6.80 -3.47 13.17
N GLN A 8 7.61 -3.94 12.23
CA GLN A 8 9.05 -3.71 12.22
C GLN A 8 9.52 -2.85 11.07
N LEU A 9 9.21 -3.21 9.82
CA LEU A 9 9.72 -2.49 8.66
C LEU A 9 9.28 -1.03 8.63
N MET A 10 7.99 -0.76 8.86
CA MET A 10 7.48 0.61 8.79
C MET A 10 8.10 1.50 9.88
N ARG A 11 8.22 0.99 11.10
CA ARG A 11 8.87 1.72 12.20
C ARG A 11 10.35 1.99 11.93
N ALA A 12 11.05 1.00 11.36
CA ALA A 12 12.46 1.17 11.00
C ALA A 12 12.66 2.22 9.90
N LEU A 13 11.79 2.22 8.89
CA LEU A 13 11.82 3.23 7.81
C LEU A 13 11.49 4.63 8.35
N GLU A 14 10.47 4.75 9.19
CA GLU A 14 10.10 6.00 9.83
C GLU A 14 11.27 6.57 10.64
N SER A 15 11.87 5.76 11.54
CA SER A 15 13.05 6.18 12.31
C SER A 15 14.18 6.63 11.41
N ALA A 16 14.50 5.86 10.36
CA ALA A 16 15.56 6.21 9.43
C ALA A 16 15.28 7.50 8.63
N CYS A 17 14.02 7.82 8.36
CA CYS A 17 13.61 9.08 7.74
C CYS A 17 13.76 10.25 8.71
N VAL A 18 13.30 10.09 9.96
CA VAL A 18 13.45 11.11 11.02
C VAL A 18 14.93 11.46 11.24
N ASP A 19 15.80 10.44 11.33
CA ASP A 19 17.26 10.62 11.47
C ASP A 19 17.88 11.42 10.31
N ARG A 20 17.20 11.50 9.16
CA ARG A 20 17.58 12.27 7.99
C ARG A 20 16.86 13.61 7.84
N GLY A 21 16.12 14.02 8.85
CA GLY A 21 15.41 15.29 8.89
C GLY A 21 14.06 15.30 8.16
N VAL A 22 13.51 14.14 7.78
CA VAL A 22 12.15 14.07 7.24
C VAL A 22 11.15 14.37 8.33
N GLN A 23 10.20 15.26 8.06
CA GLN A 23 9.12 15.60 8.97
C GLN A 23 7.86 14.80 8.62
N PHE A 24 7.29 14.15 9.61
CA PHE A 24 6.00 13.48 9.52
C PHE A 24 4.91 14.34 10.13
N GLN A 25 3.80 14.50 9.46
CA GLN A 25 2.61 15.20 9.96
C GLN A 25 1.46 14.20 10.06
N GLU A 26 1.42 13.50 11.18
CA GLU A 26 0.34 12.55 11.48
C GLU A 26 -0.97 13.28 11.79
N GLY A 27 -2.10 12.63 11.49
CA GLY A 27 -3.42 13.20 11.72
C GLY A 27 -3.77 14.36 10.78
N VAL A 28 -2.98 14.57 9.72
CA VAL A 28 -3.22 15.60 8.71
C VAL A 28 -3.70 14.95 7.42
N GLU A 29 -4.92 15.27 7.02
CA GLU A 29 -5.53 14.81 5.77
C GLU A 29 -5.22 15.80 4.65
N VAL A 30 -4.78 15.31 3.49
CA VAL A 30 -4.69 16.11 2.26
C VAL A 30 -6.05 16.07 1.57
N LEU A 31 -6.66 17.24 1.42
CA LEU A 31 -8.00 17.40 0.84
C LEU A 31 -7.95 17.62 -0.66
N GLU A 32 -6.90 18.31 -1.14
CA GLU A 32 -6.83 18.77 -2.53
C GLU A 32 -5.39 19.05 -2.93
N LEU A 33 -5.06 18.75 -4.19
CA LEU A 33 -3.85 19.21 -4.86
C LEU A 33 -4.11 20.56 -5.50
N LEU A 34 -3.33 21.57 -5.16
CA LEU A 34 -3.44 22.90 -5.72
C LEU A 34 -2.52 23.04 -6.93
N SER A 35 -3.08 23.33 -8.08
CA SER A 35 -2.30 23.56 -9.32
C SER A 35 -2.79 24.80 -10.06
N ASP A 36 -1.86 25.46 -10.71
CA ASP A 36 -2.13 26.55 -11.65
C ASP A 36 -1.41 26.24 -12.97
N ASN A 37 -2.13 26.37 -14.10
CA ASN A 37 -1.62 26.03 -15.43
C ASN A 37 -0.93 24.64 -15.48
N GLN A 38 -1.54 23.63 -14.87
CA GLN A 38 -1.02 22.27 -14.75
C GLN A 38 0.33 22.18 -14.00
N ARG A 39 0.65 23.15 -13.16
CA ARG A 39 1.83 23.13 -12.31
C ARG A 39 1.45 23.15 -10.84
N LEU A 40 2.05 22.25 -10.06
CA LEU A 40 1.79 22.14 -8.63
C LEU A 40 2.17 23.44 -7.89
N GLN A 41 1.27 23.90 -7.03
CA GLN A 41 1.47 25.06 -6.15
C GLN A 41 1.49 24.67 -4.68
N GLY A 42 0.91 23.53 -4.36
CA GLY A 42 0.80 23.07 -2.99
C GLY A 42 -0.33 22.09 -2.76
N VAL A 43 -0.68 21.91 -1.51
CA VAL A 43 -1.80 21.07 -1.09
C VAL A 43 -2.65 21.79 -0.05
N ARG A 44 -3.96 21.52 -0.05
CA ARG A 44 -4.86 21.90 1.03
C ARG A 44 -4.96 20.76 2.01
N THR A 45 -4.78 21.04 3.27
CA THR A 45 -4.77 20.05 4.34
C THR A 45 -5.81 20.35 5.40
N ARG A 46 -6.19 19.34 6.17
CA ARG A 46 -7.04 19.45 7.36
C ARG A 46 -6.41 18.62 8.47
N ASP A 47 -6.20 19.23 9.63
CA ASP A 47 -5.68 18.53 10.80
C ASP A 47 -6.79 17.82 11.61
N SER A 48 -6.40 17.16 12.71
CA SER A 48 -7.32 16.44 13.59
C SER A 48 -8.29 17.35 14.36
N GLU A 49 -8.01 18.66 14.42
CA GLU A 49 -8.88 19.67 15.04
C GLU A 49 -9.85 20.28 14.01
N GLY A 50 -9.74 19.89 12.75
CA GLY A 50 -10.55 20.37 11.63
C GLY A 50 -10.04 21.67 11.02
N ILE A 51 -8.87 22.15 11.42
CA ILE A 51 -8.27 23.38 10.87
C ILE A 51 -7.77 23.10 9.46
N VAL A 52 -8.23 23.91 8.52
CA VAL A 52 -7.81 23.83 7.11
C VAL A 52 -6.64 24.78 6.89
N SER A 53 -5.57 24.27 6.30
CA SER A 53 -4.36 25.02 6.00
C SER A 53 -3.90 24.78 4.56
N LEU A 54 -3.08 25.70 4.05
CA LEU A 54 -2.41 25.57 2.75
C LEU A 54 -0.92 25.32 2.98
N LEU A 55 -0.42 24.22 2.42
CA LEU A 55 1.00 23.91 2.40
C LEU A 55 1.53 24.14 0.98
N HIS A 56 2.27 25.23 0.79
CA HIS A 56 2.88 25.54 -0.51
C HIS A 56 4.08 24.64 -0.77
N CYS A 57 4.09 24.01 -1.94
CA CYS A 57 5.22 23.23 -2.42
C CYS A 57 5.23 23.22 -3.96
N SER A 58 6.42 23.18 -4.54
CA SER A 58 6.61 23.06 -5.99
C SER A 58 6.75 21.61 -6.45
N TYR A 59 6.95 20.69 -5.50
CA TYR A 59 7.21 19.28 -5.75
C TYR A 59 6.47 18.41 -4.74
N ALA A 60 5.83 17.35 -5.21
CA ALA A 60 5.19 16.34 -4.36
C ALA A 60 5.23 14.96 -5.01
N VAL A 61 5.12 13.92 -4.18
CA VAL A 61 4.91 12.54 -4.63
C VAL A 61 3.60 12.04 -4.06
N LEU A 62 2.68 11.62 -4.93
CA LEU A 62 1.38 11.06 -4.53
C LEU A 62 1.55 9.58 -4.17
N CYS A 63 1.57 9.30 -2.87
CA CYS A 63 1.68 7.96 -2.29
C CYS A 63 0.42 7.53 -1.53
N SER A 64 -0.75 8.11 -1.85
CA SER A 64 -2.01 7.97 -1.11
C SER A 64 -2.72 6.62 -1.35
N GLY A 65 -2.04 5.62 -1.92
CA GLY A 65 -2.54 4.26 -2.03
C GLY A 65 -3.89 4.17 -2.73
N ALA A 66 -4.87 3.52 -2.09
CA ALA A 66 -6.20 3.33 -2.66
C ALA A 66 -7.01 4.65 -2.82
N TRP A 67 -6.61 5.70 -2.11
CA TRP A 67 -7.25 7.02 -2.14
C TRP A 67 -6.68 7.94 -3.23
N SER A 68 -5.74 7.47 -4.04
CA SER A 68 -5.07 8.31 -5.06
C SER A 68 -6.03 8.96 -6.05
N ALA A 69 -7.08 8.25 -6.47
CA ALA A 69 -8.09 8.79 -7.37
C ALA A 69 -9.03 9.83 -6.72
N GLN A 70 -9.05 9.94 -5.39
CA GLN A 70 -9.79 11.02 -4.71
C GLN A 70 -9.08 12.36 -4.82
N LEU A 71 -7.74 12.35 -4.89
CA LEU A 71 -6.92 13.54 -5.05
C LEU A 71 -6.63 13.85 -6.53
N LEU A 72 -6.57 12.84 -7.37
CA LEU A 72 -6.35 12.97 -8.81
C LEU A 72 -7.29 12.02 -9.57
N PRO A 73 -8.51 12.46 -9.90
CA PRO A 73 -9.58 11.61 -10.45
C PRO A 73 -9.26 10.93 -11.79
N GLU A 74 -8.29 11.46 -12.53
CA GLU A 74 -7.83 10.88 -13.80
C GLU A 74 -7.09 9.54 -13.63
N LEU A 75 -6.64 9.24 -12.40
CA LEU A 75 -5.94 8.00 -12.14
C LEU A 75 -6.92 6.82 -11.99
N PRO A 76 -6.76 5.74 -12.74
CA PRO A 76 -7.62 4.57 -12.65
C PRO A 76 -7.27 3.68 -11.46
N VAL A 77 -7.17 4.28 -10.27
CA VAL A 77 -6.86 3.57 -9.02
C VAL A 77 -8.14 3.35 -8.23
N PHE A 78 -8.38 2.12 -7.81
CA PHE A 78 -9.54 1.74 -7.01
C PHE A 78 -9.16 0.81 -5.86
N PRO A 79 -9.95 0.79 -4.77
CA PRO A 79 -9.70 -0.07 -3.64
C PRO A 79 -10.06 -1.53 -3.92
N VAL A 80 -9.21 -2.46 -3.50
CA VAL A 80 -9.53 -3.88 -3.37
C VAL A 80 -9.38 -4.26 -1.90
N LYS A 81 -10.51 -4.50 -1.23
CA LYS A 81 -10.52 -4.81 0.19
C LYS A 81 -9.94 -6.19 0.46
N GLY A 82 -9.15 -6.29 1.50
CA GLY A 82 -8.62 -7.55 2.01
C GLY A 82 -8.79 -7.66 3.51
N GLN A 83 -9.24 -8.83 3.96
CA GLN A 83 -9.34 -9.17 5.36
C GLN A 83 -8.30 -10.21 5.72
N MET A 84 -7.75 -10.09 6.90
CA MET A 84 -6.69 -10.96 7.43
C MET A 84 -6.93 -11.22 8.91
N LEU A 85 -6.28 -12.27 9.41
CA LEU A 85 -6.23 -12.55 10.84
C LEU A 85 -4.85 -13.10 11.23
N SER A 86 -4.58 -13.15 12.52
CA SER A 86 -3.44 -13.90 13.06
C SER A 86 -3.90 -14.91 14.11
N LEU A 87 -3.11 -15.97 14.20
CA LEU A 87 -3.31 -17.09 15.12
C LEU A 87 -2.05 -17.25 15.97
N GLN A 88 -2.21 -17.74 17.20
CA GLN A 88 -1.06 -18.10 18.03
C GLN A 88 -0.82 -19.59 17.99
N THR A 89 0.43 -19.99 17.81
CA THR A 89 0.88 -21.37 17.87
C THR A 89 2.10 -21.48 18.80
N PRO A 90 2.46 -22.68 19.24
CA PRO A 90 3.78 -22.90 19.81
C PRO A 90 4.88 -22.48 18.82
N ARG A 91 5.98 -21.95 19.34
CA ARG A 91 7.13 -21.57 18.49
C ARG A 91 7.61 -22.76 17.65
N GLY A 92 7.78 -22.52 16.37
CA GLY A 92 8.25 -23.54 15.43
C GLY A 92 7.23 -24.58 14.99
N ALA A 93 5.95 -24.48 15.41
CA ALA A 93 4.88 -25.35 14.93
C ALA A 93 4.67 -25.24 13.41
N LEU A 94 4.82 -24.02 12.88
CA LEU A 94 4.89 -23.77 11.45
C LEU A 94 6.18 -23.01 11.12
N ARG A 95 7.01 -23.60 10.24
CA ARG A 95 8.34 -23.07 9.93
C ARG A 95 8.48 -22.41 8.55
N ARG A 96 7.50 -22.59 7.69
CA ARG A 96 7.52 -22.10 6.30
C ARG A 96 6.21 -21.45 5.95
N VAL A 97 6.27 -20.49 5.03
CA VAL A 97 5.08 -19.95 4.40
C VAL A 97 4.37 -21.06 3.63
N ILE A 98 3.07 -21.20 3.84
CA ILE A 98 2.22 -22.13 3.09
C ILE A 98 1.30 -21.29 2.21
N PHE A 99 1.26 -21.60 0.92
CA PHE A 99 0.37 -20.98 -0.06
C PHE A 99 -0.62 -21.98 -0.62
N GLY A 100 -1.87 -21.57 -0.75
CA GLY A 100 -2.91 -22.32 -1.43
C GLY A 100 -3.93 -21.40 -2.11
N PRO A 101 -4.92 -21.97 -2.79
CA PRO A 101 -5.97 -21.18 -3.42
C PRO A 101 -6.71 -20.31 -2.40
N GLY A 102 -6.62 -18.99 -2.58
CA GLY A 102 -7.35 -18.00 -1.76
C GLY A 102 -6.87 -17.78 -0.34
N THR A 103 -5.87 -18.54 0.15
CA THR A 103 -5.38 -18.44 1.53
C THR A 103 -3.89 -18.76 1.62
N TYR A 104 -3.21 -18.13 2.55
CA TYR A 104 -1.81 -18.40 2.87
C TYR A 104 -1.56 -18.24 4.38
N PHE A 105 -0.51 -18.91 4.88
CA PHE A 105 -0.03 -18.80 6.25
C PHE A 105 1.40 -18.28 6.24
N VAL A 106 1.67 -17.26 7.06
CA VAL A 106 3.00 -16.67 7.22
C VAL A 106 3.40 -16.78 8.69
N PRO A 107 4.24 -17.76 9.06
CA PRO A 107 4.69 -17.89 10.44
C PRO A 107 5.65 -16.78 10.82
N ARG A 108 5.70 -16.48 12.12
CA ARG A 108 6.66 -15.59 12.77
C ARG A 108 7.47 -16.39 13.78
N GLU A 109 8.63 -15.88 14.16
CA GLU A 109 9.53 -16.55 15.12
C GLU A 109 8.94 -16.67 16.52
N ASP A 110 8.06 -15.75 16.89
CA ASP A 110 7.34 -15.72 18.18
C ASP A 110 6.17 -16.72 18.25
N GLY A 111 5.90 -17.46 17.18
CA GLY A 111 4.78 -18.38 17.06
C GLY A 111 3.50 -17.75 16.54
N LEU A 112 3.49 -16.44 16.28
CA LEU A 112 2.38 -15.80 15.59
C LEU A 112 2.34 -16.30 14.13
N VAL A 113 1.15 -16.64 13.66
CA VAL A 113 0.93 -17.03 12.26
C VAL A 113 -0.09 -16.08 11.63
N VAL A 114 0.35 -15.32 10.64
CA VAL A 114 -0.53 -14.43 9.86
C VAL A 114 -1.22 -15.25 8.78
N VAL A 115 -2.55 -15.11 8.70
CA VAL A 115 -3.40 -15.77 7.70
C VAL A 115 -4.03 -14.70 6.81
N GLY A 116 -3.86 -14.85 5.52
CA GLY A 116 -4.40 -13.95 4.51
C GLY A 116 -4.86 -14.69 3.26
N ALA A 117 -5.52 -14.04 2.41
CA ALA A 117 -6.30 -12.84 2.60
C ALA A 117 -7.49 -12.88 1.65
N THR A 118 -8.58 -12.25 2.02
CA THR A 118 -9.66 -12.05 1.06
C THR A 118 -9.25 -11.08 -0.06
N SER A 119 -10.00 -11.11 -1.15
CA SER A 119 -9.88 -10.15 -2.25
C SER A 119 -11.28 -9.76 -2.70
N GLU A 120 -11.74 -8.61 -2.22
CA GLU A 120 -13.11 -8.13 -2.36
C GLU A 120 -13.11 -6.87 -3.23
N ARG A 121 -13.19 -7.05 -4.57
CA ARG A 121 -13.12 -5.97 -5.56
C ARG A 121 -14.33 -5.04 -5.48
N ASP A 122 -15.51 -5.60 -5.21
CA ASP A 122 -16.78 -4.86 -5.21
C ASP A 122 -17.08 -4.18 -3.88
N ALA A 123 -16.20 -4.33 -2.89
CA ALA A 123 -16.40 -3.75 -1.56
C ALA A 123 -16.21 -2.23 -1.51
N GLY A 124 -15.56 -1.64 -2.52
CA GLY A 124 -15.19 -0.22 -2.48
C GLY A 124 -14.42 0.13 -1.21
N PHE A 125 -14.73 1.27 -0.60
CA PHE A 125 -14.20 1.70 0.69
C PHE A 125 -15.08 1.26 1.88
N SER A 126 -15.84 0.16 1.76
CA SER A 126 -16.64 -0.39 2.86
C SER A 126 -15.73 -0.83 4.00
N GLU A 127 -15.87 -0.23 5.16
CA GLU A 127 -15.09 -0.53 6.36
C GLU A 127 -15.56 -1.79 7.09
N GLY A 128 -14.72 -2.27 8.04
CA GLY A 128 -15.05 -3.38 8.91
C GLY A 128 -14.90 -4.76 8.27
N PHE A 129 -15.37 -5.77 8.98
CA PHE A 129 -15.31 -7.17 8.57
C PHE A 129 -16.63 -7.61 7.95
N THR A 130 -16.54 -8.39 6.87
CA THR A 130 -17.74 -8.98 6.24
C THR A 130 -17.92 -10.44 6.68
N PRO A 131 -19.16 -10.91 6.91
CA PRO A 131 -19.39 -12.33 7.19
C PRO A 131 -18.89 -13.25 6.08
N GLN A 132 -18.98 -12.80 4.82
CA GLN A 132 -18.49 -13.55 3.67
C GLN A 132 -16.96 -13.69 3.71
N GLY A 133 -16.23 -12.60 3.95
CA GLY A 133 -14.76 -12.61 4.05
C GLY A 133 -14.28 -13.48 5.21
N GLN A 134 -14.94 -13.41 6.37
CA GLN A 134 -14.63 -14.25 7.51
C GLN A 134 -14.88 -15.75 7.22
N ARG A 135 -15.96 -16.09 6.52
CA ARG A 135 -16.20 -17.48 6.07
C ARG A 135 -15.15 -17.95 5.09
N ALA A 136 -14.79 -17.12 4.11
CA ALA A 136 -13.76 -17.45 3.11
C ALA A 136 -12.39 -17.73 3.77
N LEU A 137 -11.97 -16.92 4.73
CA LEU A 137 -10.73 -17.17 5.49
C LEU A 137 -10.81 -18.50 6.25
N LYS A 138 -11.89 -18.78 6.98
CA LYS A 138 -12.05 -20.04 7.72
C LYS A 138 -12.05 -21.26 6.80
N GLN A 139 -12.73 -21.18 5.66
CA GLN A 139 -12.76 -22.26 4.67
C GLN A 139 -11.36 -22.49 4.07
N GLY A 140 -10.66 -21.42 3.71
CA GLY A 140 -9.29 -21.50 3.19
C GLY A 140 -8.33 -22.10 4.22
N MET A 141 -8.45 -21.70 5.49
CA MET A 141 -7.68 -22.28 6.60
C MET A 141 -7.93 -23.79 6.73
N ALA A 142 -9.20 -24.19 6.79
CA ALA A 142 -9.57 -25.60 6.93
C ALA A 142 -9.09 -26.47 5.75
N ALA A 143 -9.15 -25.91 4.54
CA ALA A 143 -8.71 -26.61 3.33
C ALA A 143 -7.19 -26.76 3.24
N LEU A 144 -6.43 -25.73 3.66
CA LEU A 144 -4.98 -25.70 3.50
C LEU A 144 -4.24 -26.31 4.67
N LEU A 145 -4.72 -26.09 5.89
CA LEU A 145 -4.14 -26.60 7.14
C LEU A 145 -5.27 -26.85 8.14
N PRO A 146 -5.91 -28.04 8.13
CA PRO A 146 -7.12 -28.33 8.92
C PRO A 146 -6.99 -28.01 10.41
N ASP A 147 -5.86 -28.33 11.01
CA ASP A 147 -5.61 -28.08 12.44
C ASP A 147 -5.63 -26.59 12.82
N SER A 148 -5.41 -25.71 11.86
CA SER A 148 -5.36 -24.26 12.09
C SER A 148 -6.67 -23.67 12.58
N VAL A 149 -7.80 -24.32 12.34
CA VAL A 149 -9.12 -23.86 12.81
C VAL A 149 -9.26 -23.91 14.33
N ASN A 150 -8.41 -24.69 14.99
CA ASN A 150 -8.37 -24.86 16.44
C ASN A 150 -7.34 -23.92 17.10
N TRP A 151 -6.53 -23.20 16.32
CA TRP A 151 -5.53 -22.31 16.89
C TRP A 151 -6.17 -21.02 17.41
N PRO A 152 -5.75 -20.51 18.57
CA PRO A 152 -6.30 -19.30 19.15
C PRO A 152 -6.16 -18.10 18.22
N PRO A 153 -7.25 -17.39 17.87
CA PRO A 153 -7.17 -16.16 17.12
C PRO A 153 -6.64 -15.03 17.99
N MET A 154 -5.73 -14.21 17.45
CA MET A 154 -5.12 -13.08 18.15
C MET A 154 -5.68 -11.75 17.66
N GLU A 155 -5.42 -11.42 16.41
CA GLU A 155 -5.81 -10.16 15.79
C GLU A 155 -6.60 -10.40 14.51
N ARG A 156 -7.43 -9.45 14.15
CA ARG A 156 -8.07 -9.34 12.84
C ARG A 156 -7.91 -7.92 12.34
N TRP A 157 -7.67 -7.78 11.05
CA TRP A 157 -7.60 -6.46 10.39
C TRP A 157 -8.07 -6.55 8.95
N TRP A 158 -8.36 -5.40 8.42
CA TRP A 158 -8.73 -5.22 7.02
C TRP A 158 -8.00 -3.99 6.47
N GLY A 159 -7.99 -3.86 5.15
CA GLY A 159 -7.41 -2.72 4.48
C GLY A 159 -7.73 -2.74 2.99
N PHE A 160 -7.37 -1.66 2.32
CA PHE A 160 -7.64 -1.46 0.91
C PHE A 160 -6.33 -1.48 0.13
N ARG A 161 -6.23 -2.43 -0.80
CA ARG A 161 -5.12 -2.47 -1.74
C ARG A 161 -5.39 -1.49 -2.87
N PRO A 162 -4.44 -0.61 -3.24
CA PRO A 162 -4.55 0.25 -4.41
C PRO A 162 -4.42 -0.58 -5.68
N CYS A 163 -5.50 -0.77 -6.41
CA CYS A 163 -5.51 -1.56 -7.64
C CYS A 163 -5.70 -0.66 -8.85
N THR A 164 -5.06 -1.02 -9.95
CA THR A 164 -5.27 -0.49 -11.30
C THR A 164 -5.93 -1.55 -12.17
N PRO A 165 -6.49 -1.23 -13.35
CA PRO A 165 -7.12 -2.22 -14.22
C PRO A 165 -6.21 -3.39 -14.62
N ASP A 166 -4.92 -3.14 -14.78
CA ASP A 166 -3.89 -4.14 -15.13
C ASP A 166 -3.10 -4.69 -13.93
N GLU A 167 -3.48 -4.30 -12.71
CA GLU A 167 -2.84 -4.68 -11.44
C GLU A 167 -1.36 -4.26 -11.33
N SER A 168 -0.91 -3.35 -12.19
CA SER A 168 0.47 -2.83 -12.22
C SER A 168 0.54 -1.42 -11.65
N PRO A 169 1.65 -1.02 -11.00
CA PRO A 169 1.76 0.28 -10.35
C PRO A 169 1.71 1.44 -11.34
N LEU A 170 1.38 2.62 -10.82
CA LEU A 170 1.58 3.90 -11.47
C LEU A 170 2.82 4.56 -10.88
N LEU A 171 3.86 4.70 -11.69
CA LEU A 171 5.13 5.32 -11.30
C LEU A 171 5.54 6.40 -12.30
N GLY A 172 6.10 7.49 -11.79
CA GLY A 172 6.65 8.55 -12.61
C GLY A 172 5.83 9.83 -12.60
N GLU A 173 5.93 10.60 -13.68
CA GLU A 173 5.27 11.91 -13.80
C GLU A 173 3.75 11.78 -13.84
N SER A 174 3.06 12.75 -13.24
CA SER A 174 1.62 12.92 -13.31
C SER A 174 1.21 13.88 -14.43
N PRO A 175 -0.10 14.13 -14.65
CA PRO A 175 -0.54 15.22 -15.53
C PRO A 175 -0.21 16.63 -14.99
N ILE A 176 0.18 16.74 -13.72
CA ILE A 176 0.52 18.01 -13.07
C ILE A 176 2.04 18.10 -12.96
N GLU A 177 2.67 19.10 -13.55
CA GLU A 177 4.09 19.36 -13.44
C GLU A 177 4.50 19.56 -11.97
N GLY A 178 5.55 18.90 -11.53
CA GLY A 178 6.00 18.91 -10.13
C GLY A 178 5.32 17.89 -9.24
N LEU A 179 4.37 17.10 -9.76
CA LEU A 179 3.74 16.00 -9.05
C LEU A 179 4.14 14.66 -9.67
N TRP A 180 4.67 13.76 -8.87
CA TRP A 180 4.99 12.39 -9.26
C TRP A 180 4.05 11.38 -8.60
N LEU A 181 3.94 10.19 -9.19
CA LEU A 181 3.06 9.11 -8.77
C LEU A 181 3.86 7.93 -8.22
N ALA A 182 3.44 7.41 -7.07
CA ALA A 182 3.86 6.14 -6.49
C ALA A 182 2.65 5.42 -5.90
N CYS A 183 1.75 4.92 -6.75
CA CYS A 183 0.50 4.31 -6.31
C CYS A 183 0.11 3.09 -7.15
N GLY A 184 -1.01 2.46 -6.86
CA GLY A 184 -1.53 1.36 -7.68
C GLY A 184 -0.80 0.02 -7.55
N HIS A 185 0.07 -0.18 -6.56
CA HIS A 185 0.92 -1.38 -6.42
C HIS A 185 0.17 -2.68 -6.09
N HIS A 186 -1.13 -2.64 -5.85
CA HIS A 186 -1.98 -3.79 -5.50
C HIS A 186 -1.37 -4.64 -4.38
N ARG A 187 -1.02 -5.90 -4.65
CA ARG A 187 -0.44 -6.82 -3.66
C ARG A 187 1.08 -6.75 -3.54
N ASN A 188 1.73 -6.02 -4.45
CA ASN A 188 3.18 -6.02 -4.61
C ASN A 188 3.86 -4.80 -3.96
N GLY A 189 3.13 -3.91 -3.26
CA GLY A 189 3.65 -2.66 -2.75
C GLY A 189 4.87 -2.82 -1.84
N VAL A 190 4.86 -3.77 -0.91
CA VAL A 190 6.01 -4.02 -0.03
C VAL A 190 7.20 -4.59 -0.81
N LEU A 191 6.94 -5.51 -1.75
CA LEU A 191 7.98 -6.13 -2.58
C LEU A 191 8.68 -5.11 -3.48
N LEU A 192 7.90 -4.20 -4.06
CA LEU A 192 8.38 -3.21 -5.03
C LEU A 192 8.81 -1.88 -4.38
N ALA A 193 8.65 -1.70 -3.07
CA ALA A 193 8.86 -0.42 -2.39
C ALA A 193 10.24 0.18 -2.67
N ALA A 194 11.30 -0.61 -2.55
CA ALA A 194 12.67 -0.14 -2.73
C ALA A 194 12.92 0.35 -4.16
N ILE A 195 12.61 -0.48 -5.16
CA ILE A 195 12.84 -0.11 -6.57
C ILE A 195 11.94 1.06 -6.98
N SER A 196 10.69 1.12 -6.51
CA SER A 196 9.80 2.25 -6.79
C SER A 196 10.35 3.56 -6.23
N ALA A 197 10.89 3.52 -5.00
CA ALA A 197 11.51 4.70 -4.38
C ALA A 197 12.78 5.13 -5.13
N GLU A 198 13.62 4.20 -5.54
CA GLU A 198 14.86 4.48 -6.30
C GLU A 198 14.55 5.12 -7.66
N LEU A 199 13.63 4.55 -8.42
CA LEU A 199 13.18 5.09 -9.70
C LEU A 199 12.64 6.52 -9.57
N LEU A 200 11.78 6.76 -8.56
CA LEU A 200 11.21 8.09 -8.33
C LEU A 200 12.24 9.09 -7.83
N ALA A 201 13.14 8.68 -6.94
CA ALA A 201 14.23 9.54 -6.50
C ALA A 201 15.11 9.98 -7.69
N GLY A 202 15.43 9.05 -8.61
CA GLY A 202 16.15 9.37 -9.84
C GLY A 202 15.44 10.41 -10.70
N LEU A 203 14.12 10.27 -10.88
CA LEU A 203 13.31 11.25 -11.63
C LEU A 203 13.26 12.62 -10.95
N VAL A 204 12.96 12.65 -9.65
CA VAL A 204 12.81 13.91 -8.88
C VAL A 204 14.14 14.66 -8.83
N LEU A 205 15.25 13.94 -8.62
CA LEU A 205 16.59 14.51 -8.54
C LEU A 205 17.24 14.70 -9.90
N LYS A 206 16.56 14.31 -10.99
CA LYS A 206 17.09 14.36 -12.37
C LYS A 206 18.42 13.63 -12.54
N THR A 207 18.60 12.53 -11.79
CA THR A 207 19.76 11.66 -11.90
C THR A 207 19.60 10.74 -13.12
N PRO A 208 20.64 10.54 -13.94
CA PRO A 208 20.57 9.60 -15.07
C PRO A 208 20.21 8.19 -14.59
N LEU A 209 19.15 7.63 -15.15
CA LEU A 209 18.71 6.27 -14.88
C LEU A 209 19.22 5.31 -15.98
N PRO A 210 19.59 4.06 -15.66
CA PRO A 210 19.86 3.02 -16.63
C PRO A 210 18.70 2.82 -17.62
N LEU A 211 19.00 2.32 -18.83
CA LEU A 211 17.98 2.11 -19.87
C LEU A 211 16.84 1.18 -19.39
N SER A 212 17.19 0.10 -18.67
CA SER A 212 16.20 -0.82 -18.10
C SER A 212 15.23 -0.16 -17.14
N GLU A 213 15.68 0.80 -16.35
CA GLU A 213 14.86 1.56 -15.42
C GLU A 213 13.98 2.58 -16.14
N GLN A 214 14.47 3.21 -17.19
CA GLN A 214 13.68 4.08 -18.05
C GLN A 214 12.54 3.31 -18.75
N GLU A 215 12.79 2.07 -19.17
CA GLU A 215 11.76 1.18 -19.74
C GLU A 215 10.70 0.80 -18.71
N LEU A 216 11.08 0.52 -17.46
CA LEU A 216 10.13 0.29 -16.37
C LEU A 216 9.23 1.51 -16.14
N LEU A 217 9.81 2.71 -16.08
CA LEU A 217 9.02 3.94 -15.92
C LEU A 217 8.06 4.19 -17.09
N LYS A 218 8.46 3.86 -18.32
CA LYS A 218 7.56 3.92 -19.48
C LYS A 218 6.40 2.91 -19.34
N ALA A 219 6.70 1.67 -18.94
CA ALA A 219 5.71 0.63 -18.76
C ALA A 219 4.70 0.96 -17.65
N PHE A 220 5.14 1.64 -16.59
CA PHE A 220 4.30 1.99 -15.44
C PHE A 220 3.76 3.42 -15.47
N ASN A 221 3.94 4.14 -16.59
CA ASN A 221 3.38 5.48 -16.75
C ASN A 221 1.85 5.43 -16.79
N TRP A 222 1.20 6.41 -16.14
CA TRP A 222 -0.26 6.50 -16.08
C TRP A 222 -0.93 6.65 -17.46
N LYS A 223 -0.22 7.22 -18.44
CA LYS A 223 -0.69 7.41 -19.83
C LYS A 223 -1.02 6.12 -20.56
N ARG A 224 -0.60 4.95 -20.03
CA ARG A 224 -0.97 3.64 -20.62
C ARG A 224 -2.47 3.34 -20.54
N PHE A 225 -3.22 4.16 -19.81
CA PHE A 225 -4.68 4.08 -19.68
C PHE A 225 -5.45 5.17 -20.45
N GLN A 226 -4.75 5.97 -21.25
CA GLN A 226 -5.34 7.03 -22.09
C GLN A 226 -5.68 6.55 -23.49
#